data_47aa195a85f2e05721dd6db3470f05c9
#
_entry.id   47aa195a85f2e05721dd6db3470f05c9
#
_cell.length_a   1.000
_cell.length_b   1.000
_cell.length_c   1.000
_cell.angle_alpha   90.00
_cell.angle_beta   90.00
_cell.angle_gamma   90.00
#
_symmetry.space_group_name_H-M   'P 1'
#
loop_
_entity.id
_entity.type
_entity.pdbx_description
1 polymer ?
#
loop_
_entity_poly.entity_id
_entity_poly.type
_entity_poly.pdbx_seq_one_letter_code
_entity_poly.pdbx_strand_id
1 'polypeptide(L)'
;MQHRPGIAIVAGLALVAFFGACGGGSDPAQTPAPSALCASSALPSGAADTTIAVAGWPDRDYDLVLPASHACGTPIAVMVVLHGGGSNKEGMRKLTCPEGDLTSARCLYRIAGAAGMAVVFANGTNAPGGQLINANGVRTFDAGGGQNGFICVSGYACTRGVDDIAYVRALLADLATRIDVDPKRVFATGFSNGAAMAQRLACQAADAFAAVAPVSGENQFALAGCDPARPVAVLDIHGTLDACWPYAGGEGGCIDSGLYVSVADTLAGWAARNGCVPAPHATELPPIAGANDGTSVVRLDYDDCDAGGELVHLEVVGNGHFWPRGYAYASGTLVGGVMSLQLDTGQAVVDFFAGHGRP
;
A
#
# COMPACT_ATOMS: atom_id res chain seq x y z
N MET A 1 34.36 -6.53 -64.83
CA MET A 1 33.96 -7.36 -66.01
C MET A 1 32.56 -7.87 -65.75
N GLN A 2 31.66 -7.41 -66.62
CA GLN A 2 30.47 -8.09 -67.15
C GLN A 2 29.38 -8.49 -66.16
N HIS A 3 28.16 -8.19 -66.24
CA HIS A 3 27.20 -7.59 -67.19
C HIS A 3 25.81 -7.98 -66.62
N ARG A 4 24.88 -7.04 -66.71
CA ARG A 4 23.42 -7.18 -66.54
C ARG A 4 22.77 -8.11 -67.61
N PRO A 5 21.50 -8.49 -67.54
CA PRO A 5 20.30 -7.65 -67.45
C PRO A 5 19.18 -8.25 -66.60
N GLY A 6 18.13 -7.62 -66.05
CA GLY A 6 17.15 -6.71 -66.59
C GLY A 6 15.90 -7.39 -67.18
N ILE A 7 14.79 -7.50 -66.40
CA ILE A 7 13.43 -7.62 -66.91
C ILE A 7 12.48 -6.81 -66.12
N ALA A 8 11.85 -5.85 -66.74
CA ALA A 8 10.71 -5.08 -66.21
C ALA A 8 9.41 -5.77 -66.68
N ILE A 9 8.42 -5.82 -65.84
CA ILE A 9 7.03 -6.06 -66.22
C ILE A 9 6.15 -4.97 -65.55
N VAL A 10 5.48 -4.25 -66.43
CA VAL A 10 4.47 -3.22 -66.21
C VAL A 10 3.10 -3.91 -66.25
N ALA A 11 2.19 -3.51 -65.36
CA ALA A 11 0.74 -3.47 -65.51
C ALA A 11 0.13 -3.38 -64.10
N GLY A 12 -0.79 -2.61 -63.77
CA GLY A 12 -1.81 -1.84 -64.40
C GLY A 12 -2.67 -1.27 -63.29
N LEU A 13 -2.93 0.02 -63.31
CA LEU A 13 -3.88 0.70 -62.40
C LEU A 13 -5.29 0.15 -62.61
N ALA A 14 -5.96 -0.15 -61.49
CA ALA A 14 -7.41 -0.13 -61.42
C ALA A 14 -7.84 0.72 -60.23
N LEU A 15 -8.26 1.92 -60.54
CA LEU A 15 -8.92 2.85 -59.60
C LEU A 15 -10.36 2.36 -59.40
N VAL A 16 -10.69 1.97 -58.14
CA VAL A 16 -12.11 1.82 -57.74
C VAL A 16 -12.36 2.83 -56.64
N ALA A 17 -13.04 3.90 -56.99
CA ALA A 17 -13.56 4.88 -56.07
C ALA A 17 -14.82 4.28 -55.41
N PHE A 18 -14.78 4.07 -54.10
CA PHE A 18 -15.96 3.89 -53.30
C PHE A 18 -16.19 5.18 -52.46
N PHE A 19 -17.21 5.92 -52.86
CA PHE A 19 -17.85 6.91 -51.98
C PHE A 19 -18.67 6.13 -50.95
N GLY A 20 -18.26 6.18 -49.68
CA GLY A 20 -19.01 5.66 -48.53
C GLY A 20 -19.19 6.76 -47.52
N ALA A 21 -20.43 7.07 -47.22
CA ALA A 21 -20.93 8.18 -46.42
C ALA A 21 -20.37 8.17 -44.99
N CYS A 22 -20.01 9.36 -44.49
CA CYS A 22 -19.84 9.67 -43.07
C CYS A 22 -21.18 9.52 -42.35
N GLY A 23 -21.37 8.41 -41.67
CA GLY A 23 -22.37 8.25 -40.63
C GLY A 23 -21.66 8.29 -39.27
N GLY A 24 -21.66 9.47 -38.58
CA GLY A 24 -21.24 9.58 -37.23
C GLY A 24 -22.26 8.92 -36.31
N GLY A 25 -22.07 7.65 -36.03
CA GLY A 25 -22.72 6.97 -34.89
C GLY A 25 -21.79 7.07 -33.70
N SER A 26 -22.11 7.89 -32.71
CA SER A 26 -21.55 7.80 -31.38
C SER A 26 -21.99 6.45 -30.81
N ASP A 27 -21.08 5.49 -30.74
CA ASP A 27 -21.29 4.26 -29.98
C ASP A 27 -21.61 4.66 -28.53
N PRO A 28 -22.70 4.17 -27.95
CA PRO A 28 -22.94 4.33 -26.53
C PRO A 28 -21.80 3.63 -25.80
N ALA A 29 -21.16 4.32 -24.86
CA ALA A 29 -20.14 3.78 -24.00
C ALA A 29 -20.63 2.42 -23.46
N GLN A 30 -19.97 1.35 -23.85
CA GLN A 30 -20.27 0.01 -23.33
C GLN A 30 -20.06 0.02 -21.83
N THR A 31 -21.15 -0.15 -21.09
CA THR A 31 -21.09 -0.40 -19.65
C THR A 31 -20.24 -1.65 -19.45
N PRO A 32 -19.18 -1.62 -18.61
CA PRO A 32 -18.37 -2.79 -18.34
C PRO A 32 -19.27 -3.95 -17.89
N ALA A 33 -19.00 -5.16 -18.40
CA ALA A 33 -19.74 -6.34 -17.95
C ALA A 33 -19.51 -6.55 -16.45
N PRO A 34 -20.53 -6.96 -15.65
CA PRO A 34 -20.36 -7.22 -14.23
C PRO A 34 -19.23 -8.20 -13.98
N SER A 35 -18.41 -7.95 -12.92
CA SER A 35 -17.30 -8.82 -12.54
C SER A 35 -17.79 -10.27 -12.26
N ALA A 36 -16.89 -11.26 -12.45
CA ALA A 36 -17.24 -12.67 -12.25
C ALA A 36 -17.72 -12.98 -10.81
N LEU A 37 -17.25 -12.24 -9.81
CA LEU A 37 -17.71 -12.33 -8.41
C LEU A 37 -19.12 -11.75 -8.24
N CYS A 38 -19.45 -10.74 -9.02
CA CYS A 38 -20.78 -10.18 -9.06
C CYS A 38 -21.78 -11.10 -9.78
N ALA A 39 -21.35 -11.87 -10.77
CA ALA A 39 -22.20 -12.81 -11.48
C ALA A 39 -22.52 -14.07 -10.64
N SER A 40 -21.64 -14.45 -9.71
CA SER A 40 -21.90 -15.51 -8.75
C SER A 40 -22.43 -14.87 -7.45
N SER A 41 -23.71 -15.02 -7.17
CA SER A 41 -24.41 -14.62 -5.94
C SER A 41 -23.88 -15.31 -4.66
N ALA A 42 -22.61 -15.67 -4.62
CA ALA A 42 -21.99 -16.58 -3.67
C ALA A 42 -20.86 -15.97 -2.80
N LEU A 43 -20.63 -14.67 -2.86
CA LEU A 43 -19.80 -14.04 -1.81
C LEU A 43 -20.73 -13.68 -0.64
N PRO A 44 -20.62 -14.38 0.51
CA PRO A 44 -21.39 -13.99 1.67
C PRO A 44 -21.00 -12.57 2.07
N SER A 45 -22.00 -11.70 2.15
CA SER A 45 -21.85 -10.38 2.74
C SER A 45 -21.35 -10.53 4.19
N GLY A 46 -20.22 -9.92 4.50
CA GLY A 46 -19.59 -9.95 5.81
C GLY A 46 -18.48 -11.00 5.93
N ALA A 47 -17.22 -10.58 5.61
CA ALA A 47 -16.01 -11.34 5.84
C ALA A 47 -15.96 -12.76 5.22
N ALA A 48 -16.15 -12.87 3.93
CA ALA A 48 -15.69 -14.05 3.22
C ALA A 48 -14.18 -13.91 3.01
N ASP A 49 -13.40 -14.66 3.77
CA ASP A 49 -11.98 -14.86 3.52
C ASP A 49 -11.80 -15.63 2.22
N THR A 50 -11.81 -14.95 1.11
CA THR A 50 -11.50 -15.58 -0.16
C THR A 50 -10.02 -15.38 -0.42
N THR A 51 -9.23 -16.43 -0.20
CA THR A 51 -7.83 -16.45 -0.60
C THR A 51 -7.75 -16.63 -2.12
N ILE A 52 -7.07 -15.70 -2.77
CA ILE A 52 -6.99 -15.61 -4.23
C ILE A 52 -5.53 -15.64 -4.64
N ALA A 53 -5.15 -16.61 -5.47
CA ALA A 53 -3.83 -16.68 -6.08
C ALA A 53 -3.73 -15.67 -7.23
N VAL A 54 -2.59 -14.96 -7.30
CA VAL A 54 -2.34 -13.97 -8.36
C VAL A 54 -1.72 -14.67 -9.58
N ALA A 55 -2.34 -14.53 -10.74
CA ALA A 55 -1.86 -15.14 -11.98
C ALA A 55 -0.43 -14.67 -12.32
N GLY A 56 0.45 -15.61 -12.69
CA GLY A 56 1.87 -15.34 -12.94
C GLY A 56 2.74 -15.25 -11.68
N TRP A 57 2.15 -15.35 -10.48
CA TRP A 57 2.84 -15.26 -9.19
C TRP A 57 2.48 -16.47 -8.32
N PRO A 58 3.03 -17.66 -8.59
CA PRO A 58 2.55 -18.93 -8.01
C PRO A 58 2.64 -19.00 -6.47
N ASP A 59 3.55 -18.21 -5.86
CA ASP A 59 3.73 -18.18 -4.41
C ASP A 59 3.03 -16.98 -3.74
N ARG A 60 2.21 -16.24 -4.50
CA ARG A 60 1.56 -15.01 -4.05
C ARG A 60 0.05 -15.13 -4.13
N ASP A 61 -0.56 -14.73 -3.06
CA ASP A 61 -2.01 -14.70 -2.90
C ASP A 61 -2.43 -13.48 -2.08
N TYR A 62 -3.71 -13.23 -2.03
CA TYR A 62 -4.30 -12.20 -1.17
C TYR A 62 -5.65 -12.67 -0.60
N ASP A 63 -6.05 -12.10 0.53
CA ASP A 63 -7.40 -12.23 1.05
C ASP A 63 -8.20 -10.99 0.68
N LEU A 64 -9.41 -11.19 0.17
CA LEU A 64 -10.36 -10.13 -0.15
C LEU A 64 -11.48 -10.11 0.90
N VAL A 65 -11.64 -8.96 1.56
CA VAL A 65 -12.75 -8.72 2.49
C VAL A 65 -13.64 -7.63 1.91
N LEU A 66 -14.88 -7.97 1.59
CA LEU A 66 -15.88 -7.04 1.07
C LEU A 66 -16.76 -6.49 2.20
N PRO A 67 -17.13 -5.19 2.17
CA PRO A 67 -18.11 -4.65 3.09
C PRO A 67 -19.49 -5.27 2.86
N ALA A 68 -20.28 -5.38 3.94
CA ALA A 68 -21.65 -5.87 3.85
C ALA A 68 -22.56 -5.03 2.93
N SER A 69 -22.19 -3.75 2.72
CA SER A 69 -22.88 -2.82 1.83
C SER A 69 -22.49 -2.97 0.36
N HIS A 70 -21.54 -3.85 0.02
CA HIS A 70 -21.10 -4.01 -1.37
C HIS A 70 -22.24 -4.52 -2.25
N ALA A 71 -22.47 -3.80 -3.34
CA ALA A 71 -23.43 -4.18 -4.38
C ALA A 71 -22.72 -4.28 -5.73
N CYS A 72 -23.04 -5.32 -6.48
CA CYS A 72 -22.52 -5.51 -7.84
C CYS A 72 -22.88 -4.35 -8.76
N GLY A 73 -21.94 -3.95 -9.61
CA GLY A 73 -22.10 -2.81 -10.51
C GLY A 73 -21.93 -1.43 -9.84
N THR A 74 -21.52 -1.42 -8.57
CA THR A 74 -21.22 -0.18 -7.85
C THR A 74 -19.70 -0.11 -7.60
N PRO A 75 -18.98 0.88 -8.17
CA PRO A 75 -17.58 1.05 -7.93
C PRO A 75 -17.23 1.22 -6.45
N ILE A 76 -16.27 0.44 -5.97
CA ILE A 76 -15.88 0.39 -4.57
C ILE A 76 -14.42 0.84 -4.36
N ALA A 77 -14.18 1.64 -3.32
CA ALA A 77 -12.83 1.95 -2.88
C ALA A 77 -12.11 0.69 -2.38
N VAL A 78 -10.81 0.61 -2.62
CA VAL A 78 -9.97 -0.54 -2.24
C VAL A 78 -8.80 -0.10 -1.39
N MET A 79 -8.57 -0.77 -0.28
CA MET A 79 -7.39 -0.62 0.57
C MET A 79 -6.53 -1.89 0.50
N VAL A 80 -5.33 -1.77 -0.05
CA VAL A 80 -4.30 -2.82 -0.03
C VAL A 80 -3.53 -2.72 1.28
N VAL A 81 -3.46 -3.81 2.03
CA VAL A 81 -2.81 -3.89 3.34
C VAL A 81 -1.63 -4.84 3.27
N LEU A 82 -0.43 -4.32 3.58
CA LEU A 82 0.86 -4.97 3.40
C LEU A 82 1.47 -5.35 4.75
N HIS A 83 1.84 -6.60 4.93
CA HIS A 83 2.38 -7.11 6.19
C HIS A 83 3.84 -6.70 6.43
N GLY A 84 4.27 -6.72 7.69
CA GLY A 84 5.66 -6.53 8.08
C GLY A 84 6.57 -7.68 7.66
N GLY A 85 7.88 -7.44 7.64
CA GLY A 85 8.86 -8.45 7.33
C GLY A 85 8.78 -9.65 8.27
N GLY A 86 8.86 -10.86 7.72
CA GLY A 86 8.74 -12.08 8.51
C GLY A 86 7.30 -12.46 8.90
N SER A 87 6.30 -11.73 8.42
CA SER A 87 4.89 -11.99 8.64
C SER A 87 4.21 -12.49 7.34
N ASN A 88 2.90 -12.44 7.29
CA ASN A 88 2.05 -12.78 6.17
C ASN A 88 0.71 -12.04 6.28
N LYS A 89 -0.20 -12.25 5.33
CA LYS A 89 -1.52 -11.63 5.31
C LYS A 89 -2.36 -11.90 6.56
N GLU A 90 -2.34 -13.13 7.08
CA GLU A 90 -3.06 -13.53 8.29
C GLU A 90 -2.49 -12.83 9.53
N GLY A 91 -1.15 -12.75 9.61
CA GLY A 91 -0.44 -12.02 10.66
C GLY A 91 -0.77 -10.54 10.65
N MET A 92 -0.82 -9.92 9.47
CA MET A 92 -1.21 -8.51 9.34
C MET A 92 -2.67 -8.26 9.73
N ARG A 93 -3.56 -9.14 9.31
CA ARG A 93 -4.97 -9.05 9.70
C ARG A 93 -5.14 -9.12 11.23
N LYS A 94 -4.39 -10.01 11.90
CA LYS A 94 -4.36 -10.09 13.35
C LYS A 94 -3.72 -8.86 13.98
N LEU A 95 -2.60 -8.36 13.42
CA LEU A 95 -1.88 -7.20 13.92
C LEU A 95 -2.76 -5.95 14.00
N THR A 96 -3.61 -5.76 13.01
CA THR A 96 -4.49 -4.59 12.89
C THR A 96 -5.80 -4.70 13.68
N CYS A 97 -5.93 -5.73 14.53
CA CYS A 97 -7.06 -5.91 15.44
C CYS A 97 -6.59 -5.69 16.90
N PRO A 98 -7.35 -4.97 17.73
CA PRO A 98 -7.05 -4.86 19.16
C PRO A 98 -6.88 -6.24 19.81
N GLU A 99 -5.78 -6.43 20.55
CA GLU A 99 -5.46 -7.70 21.25
C GLU A 99 -5.42 -8.93 20.32
N GLY A 100 -5.44 -8.72 18.99
CA GLY A 100 -5.52 -9.79 17.99
C GLY A 100 -6.88 -10.46 17.89
N ASP A 101 -7.91 -9.87 18.47
CA ASP A 101 -9.29 -10.34 18.39
C ASP A 101 -9.92 -9.99 17.04
N LEU A 102 -9.98 -10.95 16.14
CA LEU A 102 -10.57 -10.81 14.80
C LEU A 102 -12.07 -10.50 14.81
N THR A 103 -12.75 -10.64 15.95
CA THR A 103 -14.19 -10.32 16.09
C THR A 103 -14.43 -8.86 16.46
N SER A 104 -13.39 -8.15 16.90
CA SER A 104 -13.46 -6.76 17.31
C SER A 104 -13.94 -5.84 16.17
N ALA A 105 -14.92 -4.99 16.44
CA ALA A 105 -15.38 -3.97 15.50
C ALA A 105 -14.27 -2.95 15.13
N ARG A 106 -13.21 -2.90 15.92
CA ARG A 106 -12.04 -2.03 15.73
C ARG A 106 -10.92 -2.64 14.90
N CYS A 107 -11.09 -3.84 14.34
CA CYS A 107 -10.18 -4.34 13.32
C CYS A 107 -10.20 -3.42 12.10
N LEU A 108 -9.04 -3.10 11.54
CA LEU A 108 -8.91 -2.25 10.34
C LEU A 108 -9.92 -2.62 9.25
N TYR A 109 -10.02 -3.91 8.91
CA TYR A 109 -10.92 -4.35 7.84
C TYR A 109 -12.42 -4.17 8.17
N ARG A 110 -12.80 -4.14 9.46
CA ARG A 110 -14.19 -3.88 9.85
C ARG A 110 -14.51 -2.40 9.82
N ILE A 111 -13.57 -1.55 10.27
CA ILE A 111 -13.69 -0.10 10.16
C ILE A 111 -13.78 0.29 8.69
N ALA A 112 -12.89 -0.22 7.84
CA ALA A 112 -12.90 0.02 6.40
C ALA A 112 -14.21 -0.48 5.74
N GLY A 113 -14.69 -1.66 6.13
CA GLY A 113 -15.96 -2.19 5.67
C GLY A 113 -17.16 -1.33 6.07
N ALA A 114 -17.17 -0.77 7.28
CA ALA A 114 -18.20 0.17 7.71
C ALA A 114 -18.15 1.47 6.92
N ALA A 115 -16.97 1.91 6.46
CA ALA A 115 -16.76 3.04 5.57
C ALA A 115 -17.00 2.71 4.07
N GLY A 116 -17.44 1.50 3.74
CA GLY A 116 -17.73 1.07 2.36
C GLY A 116 -16.50 0.77 1.51
N MET A 117 -15.36 0.43 2.12
CA MET A 117 -14.13 0.06 1.43
C MET A 117 -13.93 -1.47 1.43
N ALA A 118 -13.51 -2.02 0.30
CA ALA A 118 -12.97 -3.37 0.23
C ALA A 118 -11.53 -3.38 0.76
N VAL A 119 -11.15 -4.46 1.46
CA VAL A 119 -9.80 -4.63 2.00
C VAL A 119 -9.12 -5.83 1.38
N VAL A 120 -7.89 -5.65 0.95
CA VAL A 120 -7.04 -6.68 0.35
C VAL A 120 -5.81 -6.88 1.21
N PHE A 121 -5.70 -8.00 1.89
CA PHE A 121 -4.47 -8.38 2.61
C PHE A 121 -3.56 -9.16 1.65
N ALA A 122 -2.48 -8.54 1.20
CA ALA A 122 -1.58 -9.12 0.22
C ALA A 122 -0.42 -9.89 0.87
N ASN A 123 -0.08 -11.05 0.32
CA ASN A 123 1.14 -11.77 0.71
C ASN A 123 2.37 -11.27 -0.07
N GLY A 124 3.45 -11.05 0.66
CA GLY A 124 4.77 -10.82 0.11
C GLY A 124 5.41 -12.09 -0.47
N THR A 125 6.65 -11.97 -0.94
CA THR A 125 7.46 -13.09 -1.43
C THR A 125 7.81 -14.05 -0.29
N ASN A 126 7.61 -15.34 -0.50
CA ASN A 126 8.05 -16.37 0.43
C ASN A 126 9.58 -16.48 0.42
N ALA A 127 10.19 -16.41 1.60
CA ALA A 127 11.64 -16.60 1.78
C ALA A 127 11.92 -18.08 2.03
N PRO A 128 12.53 -18.81 1.08
CA PRO A 128 12.88 -20.21 1.30
C PRO A 128 13.91 -20.33 2.42
N GLY A 129 13.66 -21.22 3.37
CA GLY A 129 14.56 -21.50 4.49
C GLY A 129 14.52 -20.45 5.61
N GLY A 130 13.49 -19.65 5.68
CA GLY A 130 13.30 -18.63 6.72
C GLY A 130 13.49 -19.19 8.12
N GLN A 131 14.62 -18.85 8.75
CA GLN A 131 15.00 -19.30 10.10
C GLN A 131 14.30 -18.51 11.22
N LEU A 132 13.36 -17.65 10.90
CA LEU A 132 12.71 -16.77 11.89
C LEU A 132 11.20 -17.08 12.02
N ILE A 133 10.91 -17.82 13.06
CA ILE A 133 9.69 -17.82 13.89
C ILE A 133 8.48 -18.63 13.41
N ASN A 134 8.26 -18.96 12.13
CA ASN A 134 7.11 -19.80 11.76
C ASN A 134 7.35 -20.71 10.57
N ALA A 135 6.98 -21.98 10.70
CA ALA A 135 7.06 -23.01 9.66
C ALA A 135 6.14 -22.74 8.43
N ASN A 136 5.34 -21.69 8.44
CA ASN A 136 4.32 -21.38 7.43
C ASN A 136 4.67 -20.17 6.54
N GLY A 137 5.97 -19.93 6.30
CA GLY A 137 6.41 -18.96 5.30
C GLY A 137 6.57 -17.54 5.86
N VAL A 138 7.81 -17.21 6.17
CA VAL A 138 8.27 -15.82 6.37
C VAL A 138 8.19 -15.14 5.02
N ARG A 139 7.43 -14.05 4.94
CA ARG A 139 7.25 -13.30 3.69
C ARG A 139 7.76 -11.88 3.81
N THR A 140 8.24 -11.32 2.71
CA THR A 140 8.77 -9.95 2.63
C THR A 140 8.37 -9.31 1.32
N PHE A 141 8.42 -7.97 1.29
CA PHE A 141 8.33 -7.16 0.07
C PHE A 141 9.69 -6.53 -0.23
N ASP A 142 10.02 -6.33 -1.50
CA ASP A 142 11.10 -5.43 -1.89
C ASP A 142 10.63 -3.98 -1.70
N ALA A 143 10.88 -3.45 -0.52
CA ALA A 143 10.49 -2.10 -0.12
C ALA A 143 11.59 -1.06 -0.39
N GLY A 144 12.68 -1.44 -1.04
CA GLY A 144 13.84 -0.59 -1.28
C GLY A 144 14.97 -0.79 -0.27
N GLY A 145 16.02 0.01 -0.39
CA GLY A 145 17.29 -0.16 0.31
C GLY A 145 18.34 -0.90 -0.52
N GLY A 146 19.35 -1.45 0.12
CA GLY A 146 20.46 -2.15 -0.55
C GLY A 146 21.44 -1.21 -1.28
N GLN A 147 21.33 0.10 -1.10
CA GLN A 147 22.15 1.10 -1.74
C GLN A 147 22.69 2.10 -0.70
N ASN A 148 23.87 2.67 -0.97
CA ASN A 148 24.50 3.70 -0.14
C ASN A 148 24.65 3.35 1.36
N GLY A 149 24.79 2.05 1.68
CA GLY A 149 24.88 1.57 3.05
C GLY A 149 23.52 1.30 3.72
N PHE A 150 22.42 1.74 3.12
CA PHE A 150 21.08 1.45 3.65
C PHE A 150 20.69 0.01 3.40
N ILE A 151 20.10 -0.61 4.42
CA ILE A 151 19.79 -2.03 4.37
C ILE A 151 18.60 -2.32 3.44
N CYS A 152 18.59 -3.52 2.87
CA CYS A 152 17.38 -4.14 2.36
C CYS A 152 16.51 -4.58 3.53
N VAL A 153 15.47 -3.82 3.84
CA VAL A 153 14.60 -4.09 5.00
C VAL A 153 13.92 -5.45 4.86
N SER A 154 14.11 -6.30 5.89
CA SER A 154 13.66 -7.69 5.91
C SER A 154 14.25 -8.58 4.80
N GLY A 155 15.31 -8.13 4.19
CA GLY A 155 16.31 -8.84 3.38
C GLY A 155 15.82 -9.49 2.10
N TYR A 156 15.06 -10.58 2.16
CA TYR A 156 14.95 -11.55 1.08
C TYR A 156 14.42 -11.00 -0.25
N ALA A 157 13.28 -10.34 -0.27
CA ALA A 157 12.69 -9.84 -1.53
C ALA A 157 13.56 -8.75 -2.15
N CYS A 158 14.04 -7.79 -1.34
CA CYS A 158 14.90 -6.70 -1.79
C CYS A 158 16.25 -7.21 -2.31
N THR A 159 16.95 -8.09 -1.58
CA THR A 159 18.26 -8.66 -2.02
C THR A 159 18.15 -9.47 -3.31
N ARG A 160 16.97 -9.94 -3.67
CA ARG A 160 16.67 -10.65 -4.91
C ARG A 160 16.13 -9.77 -6.01
N GLY A 161 15.86 -8.49 -5.73
CA GLY A 161 15.27 -7.57 -6.69
C GLY A 161 13.90 -8.04 -7.18
N VAL A 162 13.07 -8.56 -6.27
CA VAL A 162 11.72 -9.01 -6.64
C VAL A 162 10.89 -7.81 -7.08
N ASP A 163 10.24 -7.90 -8.23
CA ASP A 163 9.39 -6.82 -8.72
C ASP A 163 8.02 -6.80 -8.04
N ASP A 164 8.00 -6.31 -6.79
CA ASP A 164 6.76 -6.18 -6.02
C ASP A 164 5.81 -5.10 -6.57
N ILE A 165 6.30 -4.16 -7.36
CA ILE A 165 5.45 -3.21 -8.08
C ILE A 165 4.63 -3.95 -9.16
N ALA A 166 5.28 -4.78 -9.98
CA ALA A 166 4.58 -5.60 -10.96
C ALA A 166 3.60 -6.58 -10.30
N TYR A 167 3.97 -7.17 -9.16
CA TYR A 167 3.08 -8.03 -8.38
C TYR A 167 1.81 -7.29 -7.94
N VAL A 168 1.95 -6.13 -7.31
CA VAL A 168 0.78 -5.37 -6.83
C VAL A 168 -0.08 -4.88 -8.00
N ARG A 169 0.51 -4.50 -9.12
CA ARG A 169 -0.24 -4.19 -10.34
C ARG A 169 -1.02 -5.40 -10.87
N ALA A 170 -0.43 -6.59 -10.87
CA ALA A 170 -1.10 -7.84 -11.25
C ALA A 170 -2.24 -8.18 -10.29
N LEU A 171 -2.04 -7.98 -8.98
CA LEU A 171 -3.08 -8.14 -7.97
C LEU A 171 -4.26 -7.20 -8.22
N LEU A 172 -4.00 -5.92 -8.48
CA LEU A 172 -5.07 -4.95 -8.78
C LEU A 172 -5.80 -5.29 -10.09
N ALA A 173 -5.08 -5.77 -11.10
CA ALA A 173 -5.69 -6.24 -12.35
C ALA A 173 -6.57 -7.47 -12.15
N ASP A 174 -6.11 -8.45 -11.35
CA ASP A 174 -6.91 -9.62 -10.97
C ASP A 174 -8.15 -9.21 -10.17
N LEU A 175 -7.99 -8.31 -9.19
CA LEU A 175 -9.09 -7.79 -8.39
C LEU A 175 -10.17 -7.11 -9.25
N ALA A 176 -9.76 -6.32 -10.24
CA ALA A 176 -10.68 -5.65 -11.16
C ALA A 176 -11.50 -6.62 -12.04
N THR A 177 -11.07 -7.88 -12.18
CA THR A 177 -11.88 -8.93 -12.83
C THR A 177 -12.97 -9.48 -11.92
N ARG A 178 -12.91 -9.19 -10.62
CA ARG A 178 -13.74 -9.80 -9.57
C ARG A 178 -14.75 -8.85 -8.98
N ILE A 179 -14.36 -7.58 -8.81
CA ILE A 179 -15.20 -6.52 -8.25
C ILE A 179 -15.07 -5.24 -9.09
N ASP A 180 -16.06 -4.36 -8.97
CA ASP A 180 -16.04 -3.06 -9.64
C ASP A 180 -15.18 -2.10 -8.81
N VAL A 181 -13.86 -2.10 -9.04
CA VAL A 181 -12.92 -1.22 -8.35
C VAL A 181 -13.14 0.23 -8.80
N ASP A 182 -13.27 1.16 -7.86
CA ASP A 182 -13.17 2.58 -8.18
C ASP A 182 -11.69 2.93 -8.44
N PRO A 183 -11.30 3.19 -9.69
CA PRO A 183 -9.90 3.42 -10.01
C PRO A 183 -9.34 4.71 -9.40
N LYS A 184 -10.19 5.60 -8.92
CA LYS A 184 -9.78 6.83 -8.24
C LYS A 184 -9.58 6.65 -6.74
N ARG A 185 -10.07 5.57 -6.16
CA ARG A 185 -10.02 5.31 -4.72
C ARG A 185 -9.34 3.98 -4.39
N VAL A 186 -8.09 3.84 -4.82
CA VAL A 186 -7.21 2.73 -4.46
C VAL A 186 -6.14 3.27 -3.52
N PHE A 187 -5.98 2.63 -2.37
CA PHE A 187 -5.13 3.05 -1.27
C PHE A 187 -4.20 1.93 -0.83
N ALA A 188 -3.07 2.29 -0.20
CA ALA A 188 -2.19 1.30 0.41
C ALA A 188 -1.82 1.69 1.84
N THR A 189 -1.84 0.73 2.74
CA THR A 189 -1.29 0.83 4.08
C THR A 189 -0.44 -0.41 4.38
N GLY A 190 0.39 -0.33 5.38
CA GLY A 190 1.18 -1.47 5.81
C GLY A 190 1.96 -1.18 7.07
N PHE A 191 2.62 -2.21 7.58
CA PHE A 191 3.43 -2.14 8.79
C PHE A 191 4.87 -2.49 8.49
N SER A 192 5.84 -1.73 9.06
CA SER A 192 7.27 -2.06 8.96
C SER A 192 7.73 -2.20 7.48
N ASN A 193 8.22 -3.35 7.05
CA ASN A 193 8.54 -3.63 5.64
C ASN A 193 7.35 -3.35 4.70
N GLY A 194 6.12 -3.68 5.11
CA GLY A 194 4.91 -3.34 4.35
C GLY A 194 4.61 -1.84 4.31
N ALA A 195 4.99 -1.08 5.35
CA ALA A 195 4.89 0.37 5.35
C ALA A 195 5.86 1.00 4.34
N ALA A 196 7.13 0.59 4.37
CA ALA A 196 8.11 1.02 3.37
C ALA A 196 7.69 0.62 1.95
N MET A 197 7.05 -0.55 1.77
CA MET A 197 6.49 -0.95 0.49
C MET A 197 5.30 -0.05 0.07
N ALA A 198 4.43 0.38 1.00
CA ALA A 198 3.37 1.35 0.69
C ALA A 198 3.96 2.69 0.22
N GLN A 199 5.05 3.16 0.82
CA GLN A 199 5.78 4.34 0.36
C GLN A 199 6.39 4.13 -1.03
N ARG A 200 6.98 2.95 -1.30
CA ARG A 200 7.48 2.61 -2.64
C ARG A 200 6.36 2.58 -3.69
N LEU A 201 5.16 2.11 -3.34
CA LEU A 201 3.98 2.18 -4.22
C LEU A 201 3.61 3.63 -4.55
N ALA A 202 3.65 4.53 -3.58
CA ALA A 202 3.44 5.96 -3.83
C ALA A 202 4.50 6.55 -4.76
N CYS A 203 5.76 6.09 -4.69
CA CYS A 203 6.83 6.51 -5.60
C CYS A 203 6.67 5.98 -7.03
N GLN A 204 6.31 4.70 -7.21
CA GLN A 204 6.41 3.99 -8.49
C GLN A 204 5.08 3.59 -9.11
N ALA A 205 3.98 3.75 -8.38
CA ALA A 205 2.63 3.43 -8.81
C ALA A 205 1.63 4.54 -8.46
N ALA A 206 2.07 5.80 -8.46
CA ALA A 206 1.22 6.97 -8.22
C ALA A 206 0.02 7.04 -9.18
N ASP A 207 0.13 6.47 -10.37
CA ASP A 207 -0.96 6.31 -11.33
C ASP A 207 -2.06 5.36 -10.85
N ALA A 208 -1.77 4.45 -9.92
CA ALA A 208 -2.74 3.51 -9.36
C ALA A 208 -3.25 3.94 -7.98
N PHE A 209 -2.39 4.43 -7.09
CA PHE A 209 -2.73 4.72 -5.69
C PHE A 209 -3.09 6.19 -5.46
N ALA A 210 -4.21 6.45 -4.82
CA ALA A 210 -4.67 7.80 -4.47
C ALA A 210 -3.94 8.35 -3.24
N ALA A 211 -3.76 7.51 -2.22
CA ALA A 211 -3.08 7.85 -0.98
C ALA A 211 -2.43 6.61 -0.36
N VAL A 212 -1.47 6.84 0.54
CA VAL A 212 -0.83 5.79 1.34
C VAL A 212 -0.79 6.17 2.82
N ALA A 213 -0.83 5.14 3.68
CA ALA A 213 -0.74 5.31 5.13
C ALA A 213 0.26 4.32 5.73
N PRO A 214 1.58 4.55 5.61
CA PRO A 214 2.61 3.71 6.21
C PRO A 214 2.60 3.81 7.73
N VAL A 215 2.85 2.67 8.41
CA VAL A 215 2.96 2.60 9.88
C VAL A 215 4.28 1.94 10.28
N SER A 216 5.12 2.64 11.02
CA SER A 216 6.43 2.17 11.52
C SER A 216 7.36 1.68 10.41
N GLY A 217 7.47 2.44 9.31
CA GLY A 217 8.38 2.10 8.20
C GLY A 217 8.51 3.22 7.19
N GLU A 218 9.75 3.69 7.01
CA GLU A 218 10.09 4.89 6.27
C GLU A 218 10.41 4.64 4.79
N ASN A 219 10.55 5.71 4.01
CA ASN A 219 10.75 5.64 2.57
C ASN A 219 12.19 5.22 2.22
N GLN A 220 12.51 3.96 2.44
CA GLN A 220 13.82 3.38 2.09
C GLN A 220 14.09 3.40 0.58
N PHE A 221 13.04 3.51 -0.25
CA PHE A 221 13.14 3.62 -1.71
C PHE A 221 13.52 5.05 -2.18
N ALA A 222 13.33 6.08 -1.34
CA ALA A 222 13.67 7.47 -1.70
C ALA A 222 15.11 7.62 -2.20
N LEU A 223 16.01 6.79 -1.71
CA LEU A 223 17.44 6.76 -2.07
C LEU A 223 17.69 6.23 -3.49
N ALA A 224 16.76 5.48 -4.07
CA ALA A 224 16.83 4.95 -5.44
C ALA A 224 16.16 5.88 -6.48
N GLY A 225 15.65 7.03 -6.06
CA GLY A 225 15.00 7.99 -6.95
C GLY A 225 13.47 7.87 -6.93
N CYS A 226 12.87 8.15 -5.78
CA CYS A 226 11.42 8.33 -5.69
C CYS A 226 10.98 9.59 -6.44
N ASP A 227 10.35 9.41 -7.60
CA ASP A 227 9.86 10.48 -8.47
C ASP A 227 8.44 10.12 -8.95
N PRO A 228 7.42 10.34 -8.10
CA PRO A 228 6.05 10.01 -8.43
C PRO A 228 5.52 10.89 -9.56
N ALA A 229 4.78 10.30 -10.50
CA ALA A 229 4.23 11.00 -11.67
C ALA A 229 3.21 12.12 -11.30
N ARG A 230 2.77 12.18 -10.06
CA ARG A 230 1.91 13.21 -9.46
C ARG A 230 2.09 13.24 -7.96
N PRO A 231 1.64 14.31 -7.26
CA PRO A 231 1.53 14.31 -5.81
C PRO A 231 0.67 13.15 -5.31
N VAL A 232 1.06 12.55 -4.18
CA VAL A 232 0.33 11.45 -3.53
C VAL A 232 0.11 11.81 -2.07
N ALA A 233 -1.12 11.72 -1.59
CA ALA A 233 -1.43 11.97 -0.18
C ALA A 233 -0.78 10.90 0.72
N VAL A 234 -0.13 11.33 1.80
CA VAL A 234 0.60 10.47 2.74
C VAL A 234 0.17 10.77 4.17
N LEU A 235 -0.28 9.74 4.89
CA LEU A 235 -0.44 9.74 6.33
C LEU A 235 0.66 8.86 6.94
N ASP A 236 1.76 9.44 7.36
CA ASP A 236 2.83 8.71 8.01
C ASP A 236 2.58 8.56 9.50
N ILE A 237 2.80 7.35 10.06
CA ILE A 237 2.55 7.06 11.49
C ILE A 237 3.76 6.34 12.07
N HIS A 238 4.43 6.93 13.07
CA HIS A 238 5.64 6.33 13.62
C HIS A 238 5.78 6.56 15.13
N GLY A 239 6.32 5.55 15.82
CA GLY A 239 6.60 5.59 17.25
C GLY A 239 7.98 6.16 17.56
N THR A 240 8.08 7.11 18.52
CA THR A 240 9.36 7.77 18.83
C THR A 240 10.38 6.86 19.50
N LEU A 241 9.95 5.73 20.08
CA LEU A 241 10.83 4.74 20.74
C LEU A 241 10.95 3.44 19.93
N ASP A 242 10.65 3.49 18.61
CA ASP A 242 10.80 2.34 17.72
C ASP A 242 12.28 1.91 17.65
N ALA A 243 12.57 0.69 18.10
CA ALA A 243 13.91 0.12 18.07
C ALA A 243 14.19 -0.69 16.79
N CYS A 244 13.14 -1.09 16.05
CA CYS A 244 13.28 -1.86 14.80
C CYS A 244 13.48 -0.96 13.59
N TRP A 245 12.80 0.19 13.59
CA TRP A 245 13.02 1.26 12.64
C TRP A 245 13.21 2.56 13.40
N PRO A 246 14.46 2.92 13.74
CA PRO A 246 14.71 4.06 14.59
C PRO A 246 14.09 5.35 14.04
N TYR A 247 13.34 6.08 14.85
CA TYR A 247 12.68 7.34 14.46
C TYR A 247 13.67 8.35 13.86
N ALA A 248 14.85 8.44 14.45
CA ALA A 248 15.94 9.30 13.97
C ALA A 248 16.72 8.69 12.78
N GLY A 249 16.34 7.51 12.31
CA GLY A 249 17.12 6.77 11.32
C GLY A 249 18.47 6.31 11.85
N GLY A 250 19.41 6.04 10.95
CA GLY A 250 20.76 5.59 11.29
C GLY A 250 20.83 4.08 11.55
N GLU A 251 21.85 3.68 12.30
CA GLU A 251 22.05 2.27 12.66
C GLU A 251 20.92 1.77 13.57
N GLY A 252 20.32 0.65 13.23
CA GLY A 252 19.22 0.09 13.98
C GLY A 252 18.80 -1.28 13.49
N GLY A 253 17.60 -1.66 13.90
CA GLY A 253 16.97 -2.91 13.52
C GLY A 253 16.92 -3.94 14.63
N CYS A 254 15.73 -4.48 14.89
CA CYS A 254 15.53 -5.57 15.84
C CYS A 254 15.66 -6.95 15.19
N ILE A 255 15.64 -7.02 13.87
CA ILE A 255 15.81 -8.26 13.09
C ILE A 255 17.05 -8.13 12.20
N ASP A 256 17.15 -7.05 11.44
CA ASP A 256 18.24 -6.77 10.51
C ASP A 256 19.04 -5.57 11.01
N SER A 257 20.35 -5.69 11.16
CA SER A 257 21.22 -4.59 11.53
C SER A 257 21.63 -3.78 10.30
N GLY A 258 21.55 -2.48 10.34
CA GLY A 258 22.02 -1.60 9.28
C GLY A 258 21.42 -0.19 9.31
N LEU A 259 21.63 0.56 8.24
CA LEU A 259 21.18 1.94 8.15
C LEU A 259 19.72 2.00 7.68
N TYR A 260 18.94 2.79 8.40
CA TYR A 260 17.54 3.11 8.11
C TYR A 260 17.37 4.59 7.80
N VAL A 261 16.47 4.92 6.89
CA VAL A 261 16.04 6.30 6.63
C VAL A 261 15.27 6.82 7.84
N SER A 262 15.50 8.08 8.21
CA SER A 262 14.78 8.72 9.33
C SER A 262 13.36 9.12 8.93
N VAL A 263 12.49 9.28 9.93
CA VAL A 263 11.17 9.91 9.75
C VAL A 263 11.34 11.33 9.18
N ALA A 264 12.27 12.10 9.70
CA ALA A 264 12.52 13.47 9.23
C ALA A 264 12.90 13.54 7.74
N ASP A 265 13.78 12.63 7.25
CA ASP A 265 14.17 12.59 5.84
C ASP A 265 13.00 12.13 4.95
N THR A 266 12.19 11.19 5.43
CA THR A 266 10.97 10.73 4.73
C THR A 266 9.98 11.87 4.57
N LEU A 267 9.66 12.58 5.65
CA LEU A 267 8.71 13.70 5.65
C LEU A 267 9.22 14.87 4.78
N ALA A 268 10.50 15.25 4.92
CA ALA A 268 11.09 16.27 4.07
C ALA A 268 11.05 15.88 2.58
N GLY A 269 11.30 14.61 2.28
CA GLY A 269 11.18 14.07 0.93
C GLY A 269 9.76 14.14 0.38
N TRP A 270 8.75 13.78 1.17
CA TRP A 270 7.35 13.87 0.74
C TRP A 270 6.87 15.32 0.65
N ALA A 271 7.24 16.21 1.59
CA ALA A 271 6.93 17.62 1.51
C ALA A 271 7.45 18.23 0.19
N ALA A 272 8.69 17.93 -0.18
CA ALA A 272 9.28 18.40 -1.43
C ALA A 272 8.56 17.85 -2.68
N ARG A 273 8.18 16.55 -2.70
CA ARG A 273 7.51 15.91 -3.84
C ARG A 273 6.07 16.36 -4.00
N ASN A 274 5.42 16.70 -2.89
CA ASN A 274 4.04 17.14 -2.86
C ASN A 274 3.90 18.67 -2.87
N GLY A 275 5.00 19.41 -3.00
CA GLY A 275 5.00 20.88 -3.05
C GLY A 275 4.55 21.56 -1.76
N CYS A 276 4.59 20.84 -0.62
CA CYS A 276 4.13 21.38 0.65
C CYS A 276 5.13 22.39 1.25
N VAL A 277 4.63 23.28 2.11
CA VAL A 277 5.50 24.09 3.00
C VAL A 277 6.29 23.15 3.90
N PRO A 278 7.65 23.29 3.98
CA PRO A 278 8.48 22.33 4.70
C PRO A 278 8.28 22.28 6.22
N ALA A 279 7.74 23.33 6.83
CA ALA A 279 7.52 23.42 8.27
C ALA A 279 6.07 23.06 8.60
N PRO A 280 5.82 21.92 9.28
CA PRO A 280 4.46 21.51 9.60
C PRO A 280 3.87 22.29 10.78
N HIS A 281 2.56 22.29 10.85
CA HIS A 281 1.80 22.69 12.04
C HIS A 281 1.72 21.52 13.01
N ALA A 282 2.17 21.71 14.26
CA ALA A 282 2.10 20.68 15.28
C ALA A 282 0.87 20.87 16.19
N THR A 283 0.10 19.81 16.38
CA THR A 283 -1.07 19.78 17.27
C THR A 283 -1.02 18.52 18.14
N GLU A 284 -0.97 18.66 19.45
CA GLU A 284 -1.13 17.53 20.36
C GLU A 284 -2.59 17.04 20.33
N LEU A 285 -2.81 15.76 20.08
CA LEU A 285 -4.15 15.19 20.06
C LEU A 285 -4.66 14.95 21.48
N PRO A 286 -5.97 15.14 21.72
CA PRO A 286 -6.53 14.89 23.05
C PRO A 286 -6.37 13.41 23.42
N PRO A 287 -6.06 13.11 24.70
CA PRO A 287 -5.88 11.75 25.16
C PRO A 287 -7.18 10.95 25.04
N ILE A 288 -7.05 9.68 24.66
CA ILE A 288 -8.19 8.76 24.61
C ILE A 288 -8.56 8.36 26.04
N ALA A 289 -9.81 8.58 26.43
CA ALA A 289 -10.31 8.27 27.74
C ALA A 289 -10.07 6.78 28.13
N GLY A 290 -9.45 6.56 29.28
CA GLY A 290 -9.12 5.23 29.79
C GLY A 290 -7.80 4.65 29.26
N ALA A 291 -7.10 5.29 28.34
CA ALA A 291 -5.78 4.89 27.89
C ALA A 291 -4.73 5.61 28.76
N ASN A 292 -4.18 4.91 29.76
CA ASN A 292 -3.17 5.45 30.69
C ASN A 292 -1.86 4.65 30.52
N ASP A 293 -1.28 4.68 29.34
CA ASP A 293 -0.08 3.93 28.97
C ASP A 293 1.20 4.78 28.95
N GLY A 294 1.09 6.07 29.27
CA GLY A 294 2.20 7.03 29.30
C GLY A 294 2.63 7.52 27.91
N THR A 295 1.83 7.24 26.87
CA THR A 295 2.07 7.72 25.51
C THR A 295 1.18 8.93 25.17
N SER A 296 1.55 9.66 24.11
CA SER A 296 0.73 10.73 23.52
C SER A 296 0.89 10.75 22.00
N VAL A 297 0.09 11.56 21.33
CA VAL A 297 0.16 11.70 19.86
C VAL A 297 0.24 13.16 19.49
N VAL A 298 1.24 13.51 18.68
CA VAL A 298 1.37 14.82 18.05
C VAL A 298 1.07 14.64 16.56
N ARG A 299 0.12 15.42 16.06
CA ARG A 299 -0.19 15.51 14.64
C ARG A 299 0.62 16.65 14.03
N LEU A 300 1.32 16.36 12.95
CA LEU A 300 2.03 17.33 12.14
C LEU A 300 1.31 17.43 10.79
N ASP A 301 0.72 18.59 10.52
CA ASP A 301 0.07 18.90 9.25
C ASP A 301 0.99 19.78 8.40
N TYR A 302 1.24 19.40 7.16
CA TYR A 302 2.00 20.17 6.19
C TYR A 302 1.05 20.95 5.29
N ASP A 303 1.25 22.28 5.27
CA ASP A 303 0.35 23.21 4.55
C ASP A 303 0.74 23.41 3.08
N ASP A 304 -0.20 23.96 2.32
CA ASP A 304 -0.03 24.42 0.93
C ASP A 304 0.53 23.35 -0.04
N CYS A 305 0.24 22.08 0.20
CA CYS A 305 0.61 21.01 -0.70
C CYS A 305 -0.11 21.13 -2.05
N ASP A 306 0.51 20.66 -3.12
CA ASP A 306 -0.11 20.52 -4.42
C ASP A 306 -1.36 19.63 -4.36
N ALA A 307 -2.30 19.84 -5.26
CA ALA A 307 -3.57 19.12 -5.29
C ALA A 307 -3.37 17.58 -5.30
N GLY A 308 -3.91 16.91 -4.30
CA GLY A 308 -3.78 15.47 -4.09
C GLY A 308 -2.50 15.03 -3.36
N GLY A 309 -1.72 15.96 -2.83
CA GLY A 309 -0.44 15.73 -2.16
C GLY A 309 -0.46 15.99 -0.64
N GLU A 310 -1.61 15.94 0.04
CA GLU A 310 -1.67 16.13 1.50
C GLU A 310 -0.61 15.28 2.21
N LEU A 311 0.11 15.90 3.17
CA LEU A 311 1.09 15.24 4.00
C LEU A 311 0.76 15.47 5.48
N VAL A 312 0.53 14.38 6.17
CA VAL A 312 0.27 14.36 7.62
C VAL A 312 1.21 13.35 8.27
N HIS A 313 1.78 13.70 9.42
CA HIS A 313 2.50 12.75 10.26
C HIS A 313 1.84 12.66 11.65
N LEU A 314 1.65 11.44 12.13
CA LEU A 314 1.26 11.16 13.51
C LEU A 314 2.47 10.62 14.27
N GLU A 315 3.12 11.51 15.02
CA GLU A 315 4.19 11.16 15.93
C GLU A 315 3.58 10.52 17.18
N VAL A 316 3.81 9.22 17.38
CA VAL A 316 3.29 8.51 18.53
C VAL A 316 4.38 8.43 19.62
N VAL A 317 4.35 9.41 20.53
CA VAL A 317 5.35 9.57 21.58
C VAL A 317 5.32 8.40 22.55
N GLY A 318 6.47 7.74 22.73
CA GLY A 318 6.61 6.60 23.63
C GLY A 318 6.22 5.24 23.00
N ASN A 319 5.64 5.22 21.80
CA ASN A 319 5.33 3.98 21.09
C ASN A 319 6.61 3.36 20.52
N GLY A 320 6.72 2.03 20.62
CA GLY A 320 7.75 1.23 19.98
C GLY A 320 7.35 0.79 18.58
N HIS A 321 7.96 -0.30 18.09
CA HIS A 321 7.62 -0.89 16.79
C HIS A 321 6.30 -1.66 16.87
N PHE A 322 5.21 -0.92 16.97
CA PHE A 322 3.86 -1.45 17.10
C PHE A 322 2.89 -0.72 16.17
N TRP A 323 1.84 -1.43 15.77
CA TRP A 323 0.61 -0.82 15.28
C TRP A 323 -0.17 -0.31 16.49
N PRO A 324 -0.24 1.01 16.75
CA PRO A 324 -0.95 1.52 17.90
C PRO A 324 -2.39 0.98 17.99
N ARG A 325 -2.80 0.57 19.17
CA ARG A 325 -4.08 -0.12 19.42
C ARG A 325 -4.33 -1.41 18.66
N GLY A 326 -3.31 -2.03 18.11
CA GLY A 326 -3.40 -3.32 17.46
C GLY A 326 -3.11 -4.49 18.39
N TYR A 327 -2.39 -5.46 17.88
CA TYR A 327 -1.92 -6.63 18.64
C TYR A 327 -0.44 -6.49 19.01
N ALA A 328 -0.16 -6.56 20.30
CA ALA A 328 1.21 -6.57 20.83
C ALA A 328 1.86 -7.93 20.53
N TYR A 329 2.50 -8.07 19.38
CA TYR A 329 3.13 -9.32 18.93
C TYR A 329 4.48 -9.61 19.56
N ALA A 330 5.09 -8.65 20.22
CA ALA A 330 6.39 -8.73 20.86
C ALA A 330 6.43 -7.94 22.17
N SER A 331 7.48 -8.13 22.97
CA SER A 331 7.70 -7.31 24.17
C SER A 331 8.31 -5.95 23.79
N GLY A 332 7.97 -4.90 24.51
CA GLY A 332 8.59 -3.59 24.35
C GLY A 332 10.10 -3.59 24.56
N THR A 333 10.64 -4.51 25.34
CA THR A 333 12.11 -4.69 25.48
C THR A 333 12.80 -5.05 24.16
N LEU A 334 12.11 -5.79 23.30
CA LEU A 334 12.65 -6.20 21.99
C LEU A 334 12.48 -5.13 20.92
N VAL A 335 11.30 -4.49 20.88
CA VAL A 335 10.88 -3.61 19.78
C VAL A 335 10.84 -2.13 20.16
N GLY A 336 11.34 -1.80 21.33
CA GLY A 336 11.33 -0.45 21.93
C GLY A 336 9.96 -0.07 22.51
N GLY A 337 9.93 0.94 23.35
CA GLY A 337 8.72 1.56 23.87
C GLY A 337 7.61 0.63 24.36
N VAL A 338 6.39 1.14 24.31
CA VAL A 338 5.16 0.38 24.58
C VAL A 338 4.26 0.45 23.35
N MET A 339 3.23 -0.39 23.28
CA MET A 339 2.17 -0.22 22.28
C MET A 339 1.21 0.86 22.76
N SER A 340 1.15 1.97 22.04
CA SER A 340 0.27 3.09 22.38
C SER A 340 -1.21 2.73 22.24
N LEU A 341 -1.99 3.14 23.23
CA LEU A 341 -3.45 3.11 23.20
C LEU A 341 -4.06 4.50 22.91
N GLN A 342 -3.22 5.50 22.65
CA GLN A 342 -3.65 6.89 22.39
C GLN A 342 -4.00 7.18 20.94
N LEU A 343 -3.76 6.21 20.03
CA LEU A 343 -4.12 6.34 18.62
C LEU A 343 -4.92 5.12 18.17
N ASP A 344 -6.13 5.33 17.67
CA ASP A 344 -6.85 4.31 16.92
C ASP A 344 -6.36 4.35 15.46
N THR A 345 -5.28 3.64 15.21
CA THR A 345 -4.59 3.67 13.91
C THR A 345 -5.50 3.20 12.78
N GLY A 346 -6.32 2.17 13.03
CA GLY A 346 -7.26 1.69 12.02
C GLY A 346 -8.27 2.77 11.60
N GLN A 347 -8.80 3.52 12.58
CA GLN A 347 -9.72 4.62 12.30
C GLN A 347 -9.01 5.78 11.58
N ALA A 348 -7.82 6.18 12.05
CA ALA A 348 -7.05 7.27 11.44
C ALA A 348 -6.72 6.99 9.96
N VAL A 349 -6.32 5.76 9.65
CA VAL A 349 -6.04 5.33 8.26
C VAL A 349 -7.29 5.38 7.39
N VAL A 350 -8.42 4.87 7.89
CA VAL A 350 -9.69 4.85 7.14
C VAL A 350 -10.22 6.25 6.93
N ASP A 351 -10.19 7.12 7.95
CA ASP A 351 -10.65 8.51 7.85
C ASP A 351 -9.80 9.29 6.84
N PHE A 352 -8.48 9.09 6.86
CA PHE A 352 -7.60 9.71 5.89
C PHE A 352 -7.96 9.26 4.47
N PHE A 353 -8.10 7.97 4.22
CA PHE A 353 -8.45 7.46 2.89
C PHE A 353 -9.84 7.89 2.41
N ALA A 354 -10.81 8.02 3.32
CA ALA A 354 -12.16 8.47 2.98
C ALA A 354 -12.18 9.91 2.41
N GLY A 355 -11.22 10.75 2.81
CA GLY A 355 -11.06 12.12 2.32
C GLY A 355 -10.34 12.23 0.98
N HIS A 356 -9.79 11.14 0.44
CA HIS A 356 -8.90 11.21 -0.70
C HIS A 356 -9.42 10.44 -1.93
N GLY A 357 -9.03 10.94 -3.10
CA GLY A 357 -9.26 10.31 -4.39
C GLY A 357 -8.30 10.88 -5.43
N ARG A 358 -7.97 10.11 -6.44
CA ARG A 358 -7.19 10.63 -7.57
C ARG A 358 -8.05 11.59 -8.41
N PRO A 359 -7.46 12.64 -8.95
CA PRO A 359 -8.16 13.57 -9.85
C PRO A 359 -8.75 12.91 -11.10
#